data_5422885527e55c19399ed40a91d6ac26
#
_entry.id   5422885527e55c19399ed40a91d6ac26
#
_cell.length_a   1.000
_cell.length_b   1.000
_cell.length_c   1.000
_cell.angle_alpha   90.00
_cell.angle_beta   90.00
_cell.angle_gamma   90.00
#
_symmetry.space_group_name_H-M   'P 1'
#
loop_
_entity.id
_entity.type
_entity.pdbx_description
1 polymer ?
#
loop_
_entity_poly.entity_id
_entity_poly.type
_entity_poly.pdbx_seq_one_letter_code
_entity_poly.pdbx_strand_id
1 'polypeptide(L)'
;VTAPRWRTALTPVEQEQVRAVIEAATRNDGVAPVGEQVLRELPLDRTRHLIAADGEAVVGYLNLTPGRDDADAMGELVVHPDARRHGIGTALLRAAANDADGAVRFWAHGTLPVARAVADALGMAVVRELMQMRRTLRDVPELVVPEGISIRTYRGASDDAELLRVNNAAFAWHPEQGGWQESDLDERRGESWFDPEGLFLAVDDDTDALLGFHWTKVHADQSGLGEVYVVGVDPAAQGRGLGRVLTVVGLQHLAGKLTAQDQPEDIPGSLRSCPPGDIPGSLRSCPPEVMLYVEADNTAAVKTYERLGFAVSSVDTAYRPALAANIHAGGTCG
;
A
#
# COMPACT_ATOMS: atom_id res chain seq x y z
N VAL A 1 -28.36 -5.55 -15.91
CA VAL A 1 -26.91 -5.24 -16.07
C VAL A 1 -26.40 -5.94 -17.31
N THR A 2 -25.69 -5.23 -18.19
CA THR A 2 -25.07 -5.78 -19.39
C THR A 2 -23.80 -6.55 -19.04
N ALA A 3 -23.39 -7.49 -19.93
CA ALA A 3 -22.10 -8.18 -19.77
C ALA A 3 -20.95 -7.14 -19.74
N PRO A 4 -19.93 -7.38 -18.90
CA PRO A 4 -18.78 -6.46 -18.81
C PRO A 4 -18.11 -6.25 -20.17
N ARG A 5 -17.66 -5.02 -20.43
CA ARG A 5 -17.03 -4.64 -21.70
C ARG A 5 -15.66 -4.03 -21.47
N TRP A 6 -14.67 -4.49 -22.22
CA TRP A 6 -13.33 -3.95 -22.20
C TRP A 6 -13.25 -2.57 -22.87
N ARG A 7 -12.37 -1.73 -22.32
CA ARG A 7 -11.92 -0.45 -22.86
C ARG A 7 -10.41 -0.37 -22.76
N THR A 8 -9.77 0.18 -23.76
CA THR A 8 -8.34 0.55 -23.72
C THR A 8 -8.15 1.93 -23.11
N ALA A 9 -9.12 2.81 -23.29
CA ALA A 9 -9.16 4.13 -22.67
C ALA A 9 -10.61 4.45 -22.29
N LEU A 10 -10.81 5.20 -21.21
CA LEU A 10 -12.11 5.65 -20.75
C LEU A 10 -12.44 7.04 -21.32
N THR A 11 -13.67 7.24 -21.75
CA THR A 11 -14.17 8.59 -22.06
C THR A 11 -14.23 9.43 -20.77
N PRO A 12 -14.21 10.78 -20.86
CA PRO A 12 -14.37 11.63 -19.66
C PRO A 12 -15.60 11.31 -18.84
N VAL A 13 -16.72 10.96 -19.48
CA VAL A 13 -17.97 10.56 -18.80
C VAL A 13 -17.78 9.23 -18.07
N GLU A 14 -17.17 8.24 -18.69
CA GLU A 14 -16.90 6.95 -18.03
C GLU A 14 -15.94 7.13 -16.85
N GLN A 15 -14.90 7.98 -16.96
CA GLN A 15 -13.99 8.29 -15.85
C GLN A 15 -14.71 8.89 -14.65
N GLU A 16 -15.62 9.85 -14.90
CA GLU A 16 -16.43 10.47 -13.84
C GLU A 16 -17.35 9.44 -13.17
N GLN A 17 -18.02 8.60 -13.94
CA GLN A 17 -18.89 7.55 -13.43
C GLN A 17 -18.09 6.51 -12.60
N VAL A 18 -16.92 6.10 -13.07
CA VAL A 18 -16.03 5.19 -12.32
C VAL A 18 -15.60 5.81 -11.00
N ARG A 19 -15.20 7.08 -10.98
CA ARG A 19 -14.86 7.80 -9.73
C ARG A 19 -16.04 7.83 -8.77
N ALA A 20 -17.26 8.09 -9.27
CA ALA A 20 -18.47 8.09 -8.45
C ALA A 20 -18.76 6.71 -7.82
N VAL A 21 -18.53 5.62 -8.56
CA VAL A 21 -18.66 4.24 -8.03
C VAL A 21 -17.62 3.96 -6.95
N ILE A 22 -16.35 4.37 -7.17
CA ILE A 22 -15.28 4.23 -6.19
C ILE A 22 -15.61 5.00 -4.91
N GLU A 23 -16.02 6.26 -5.02
CA GLU A 23 -16.40 7.09 -3.88
C GLU A 23 -17.60 6.52 -3.12
N ALA A 24 -18.64 6.05 -3.82
CA ALA A 24 -19.81 5.44 -3.20
C ALA A 24 -19.41 4.18 -2.39
N ALA A 25 -18.56 3.34 -2.96
CA ALA A 25 -18.03 2.16 -2.29
C ALA A 25 -17.15 2.54 -1.08
N THR A 26 -16.24 3.51 -1.22
CA THR A 26 -15.39 3.99 -0.13
C THR A 26 -16.22 4.52 1.05
N ARG A 27 -17.25 5.33 0.77
CA ARG A 27 -18.15 5.83 1.82
C ARG A 27 -18.93 4.72 2.52
N ASN A 28 -19.36 3.69 1.78
CA ASN A 28 -20.14 2.59 2.32
C ASN A 28 -19.30 1.61 3.14
N ASP A 29 -18.07 1.33 2.68
CA ASP A 29 -17.22 0.27 3.22
C ASP A 29 -16.17 0.80 4.21
N GLY A 30 -15.90 2.12 4.22
CA GLY A 30 -14.85 2.74 5.01
C GLY A 30 -13.43 2.43 4.51
N VAL A 31 -13.30 1.76 3.36
CA VAL A 31 -12.04 1.38 2.72
C VAL A 31 -12.13 1.69 1.23
N ALA A 32 -11.07 2.29 0.66
CA ALA A 32 -10.99 2.49 -0.78
C ALA A 32 -10.88 1.14 -1.49
N PRO A 33 -11.74 0.85 -2.49
CA PRO A 33 -11.76 -0.44 -3.17
C PRO A 33 -10.62 -0.63 -4.18
N VAL A 34 -9.92 0.44 -4.52
CA VAL A 34 -8.79 0.47 -5.47
C VAL A 34 -7.71 1.41 -4.95
N GLY A 35 -6.46 1.15 -5.32
CA GLY A 35 -5.32 1.97 -4.98
C GLY A 35 -5.26 3.30 -5.75
N GLU A 36 -4.44 4.24 -5.27
CA GLU A 36 -4.23 5.54 -5.92
C GLU A 36 -3.70 5.40 -7.36
N GLN A 37 -2.92 4.36 -7.63
CA GLN A 37 -2.40 4.09 -8.97
C GLN A 37 -3.55 3.90 -9.97
N VAL A 38 -4.60 3.15 -9.62
CA VAL A 38 -5.78 2.98 -10.49
C VAL A 38 -6.43 4.32 -10.80
N LEU A 39 -6.55 5.22 -9.82
CA LEU A 39 -7.10 6.55 -10.04
C LEU A 39 -6.26 7.41 -10.99
N ARG A 40 -4.93 7.28 -10.94
CA ARG A 40 -4.00 7.94 -11.86
C ARG A 40 -4.09 7.37 -13.28
N GLU A 41 -4.35 6.07 -13.41
CA GLU A 41 -4.46 5.39 -14.70
C GLU A 41 -5.79 5.61 -15.43
N LEU A 42 -6.86 6.07 -14.76
CA LEU A 42 -8.18 6.27 -15.39
C LEU A 42 -8.15 7.11 -16.67
N PRO A 43 -7.39 8.22 -16.77
CA PRO A 43 -7.32 9.02 -17.98
C PRO A 43 -6.32 8.50 -19.04
N LEU A 44 -5.59 7.42 -18.74
CA LEU A 44 -4.49 6.91 -19.56
C LEU A 44 -4.88 5.59 -20.22
N ASP A 45 -4.07 5.16 -21.18
CA ASP A 45 -4.25 3.91 -21.95
C ASP A 45 -3.19 2.85 -21.62
N ARG A 46 -2.54 2.99 -20.45
CA ARG A 46 -1.47 2.08 -20.00
C ARG A 46 -1.99 0.83 -19.29
N THR A 47 -3.24 0.87 -18.84
CA THR A 47 -3.95 -0.25 -18.24
C THR A 47 -5.23 -0.56 -19.00
N ARG A 48 -5.85 -1.69 -18.73
CA ARG A 48 -7.10 -2.07 -19.37
C ARG A 48 -8.25 -1.88 -18.40
N HIS A 49 -9.37 -1.43 -18.90
CA HIS A 49 -10.55 -1.09 -18.09
C HIS A 49 -11.69 -2.01 -18.47
N LEU A 50 -12.34 -2.63 -17.50
CA LEU A 50 -13.52 -3.46 -17.71
C LEU A 50 -14.71 -2.81 -16.99
N ILE A 51 -15.77 -2.49 -17.73
CA ILE A 51 -16.95 -1.78 -17.23
C ILE A 51 -18.18 -2.69 -17.27
N ALA A 52 -18.90 -2.75 -16.17
CA ALA A 52 -20.26 -3.28 -16.09
C ALA A 52 -21.24 -2.11 -15.96
N ALA A 53 -22.25 -2.06 -16.84
CA ALA A 53 -23.22 -0.97 -16.88
C ALA A 53 -24.66 -1.47 -16.70
N ASP A 54 -25.52 -0.64 -16.11
CA ASP A 54 -26.97 -0.79 -16.09
C ASP A 54 -27.59 0.41 -16.82
N GLY A 55 -28.08 0.16 -18.03
CA GLY A 55 -28.39 1.23 -18.96
C GLY A 55 -27.12 2.02 -19.33
N GLU A 56 -27.14 3.34 -19.08
CA GLU A 56 -26.00 4.23 -19.32
C GLU A 56 -25.11 4.42 -18.08
N ALA A 57 -25.53 3.91 -16.91
CA ALA A 57 -24.80 4.08 -15.66
C ALA A 57 -23.76 2.97 -15.46
N VAL A 58 -22.53 3.33 -15.13
CA VAL A 58 -21.51 2.39 -14.67
C VAL A 58 -21.85 1.94 -13.25
N VAL A 59 -21.98 0.62 -13.05
CA VAL A 59 -22.30 0.01 -11.75
C VAL A 59 -21.20 -0.92 -11.25
N GLY A 60 -20.21 -1.23 -12.09
CA GLY A 60 -19.04 -2.01 -11.72
C GLY A 60 -17.86 -1.68 -12.63
N TYR A 61 -16.67 -1.73 -12.07
CA TYR A 61 -15.42 -1.41 -12.75
C TYR A 61 -14.32 -2.36 -12.30
N LEU A 62 -13.44 -2.70 -13.22
CA LEU A 62 -12.18 -3.39 -12.93
C LEU A 62 -11.07 -2.75 -13.74
N ASN A 63 -9.98 -2.40 -13.06
CA ASN A 63 -8.71 -2.05 -13.69
C ASN A 63 -7.85 -3.31 -13.79
N LEU A 64 -7.23 -3.52 -14.93
CA LEU A 64 -6.25 -4.57 -15.15
C LEU A 64 -4.93 -3.96 -15.60
N THR A 65 -3.96 -3.91 -14.70
CA THR A 65 -2.58 -3.55 -14.99
C THR A 65 -1.88 -4.77 -15.61
N PRO A 66 -1.29 -4.64 -16.80
CA PRO A 66 -0.56 -5.75 -17.43
C PRO A 66 0.60 -6.22 -16.56
N GLY A 67 0.86 -7.51 -16.56
CA GLY A 67 2.09 -8.07 -16.00
C GLY A 67 3.32 -7.56 -16.76
N ARG A 68 4.45 -7.49 -16.07
CA ARG A 68 5.75 -7.17 -16.66
C ARG A 68 6.71 -8.31 -16.36
N ASP A 69 7.52 -8.66 -17.34
CA ASP A 69 8.47 -9.78 -17.24
C ASP A 69 7.75 -11.06 -16.77
N ASP A 70 8.18 -11.65 -15.67
CA ASP A 70 7.59 -12.86 -15.08
C ASP A 70 6.46 -12.57 -14.06
N ALA A 71 6.04 -11.29 -13.89
CA ALA A 71 5.00 -10.94 -12.95
C ALA A 71 3.59 -11.07 -13.56
N ASP A 72 2.66 -11.66 -12.79
CA ASP A 72 1.26 -11.73 -13.18
C ASP A 72 0.64 -10.33 -13.36
N ALA A 73 -0.39 -10.23 -14.19
CA ALA A 73 -1.22 -9.05 -14.25
C ALA A 73 -1.90 -8.77 -12.89
N MET A 74 -2.23 -7.49 -12.63
CA MET A 74 -2.85 -7.07 -11.39
C MET A 74 -4.22 -6.47 -11.66
N GLY A 75 -5.25 -7.03 -11.02
CA GLY A 75 -6.62 -6.57 -11.11
C GLY A 75 -7.10 -5.94 -9.80
N GLU A 76 -7.80 -4.82 -9.92
CA GLU A 76 -8.52 -4.19 -8.81
C GLU A 76 -9.94 -3.85 -9.26
N LEU A 77 -10.94 -4.16 -8.44
CA LEU A 77 -12.34 -4.03 -8.84
C LEU A 77 -13.21 -3.40 -7.77
N VAL A 78 -14.28 -2.77 -8.25
CA VAL A 78 -15.34 -2.19 -7.42
C VAL A 78 -16.71 -2.46 -8.03
N VAL A 79 -17.71 -2.67 -7.17
CA VAL A 79 -19.13 -2.70 -7.53
C VAL A 79 -19.86 -1.72 -6.67
N HIS A 80 -20.69 -0.85 -7.31
CA HIS A 80 -21.53 0.11 -6.61
C HIS A 80 -22.33 -0.60 -5.50
N PRO A 81 -22.39 -0.07 -4.27
CA PRO A 81 -23.06 -0.74 -3.15
C PRO A 81 -24.46 -1.26 -3.48
N ASP A 82 -25.28 -0.43 -4.13
CA ASP A 82 -26.67 -0.77 -4.48
C ASP A 82 -26.78 -1.82 -5.60
N ALA A 83 -25.71 -2.04 -6.36
CA ALA A 83 -25.69 -3.02 -7.45
C ALA A 83 -25.02 -4.36 -7.04
N ARG A 84 -24.63 -4.51 -5.77
CA ARG A 84 -24.02 -5.74 -5.25
C ARG A 84 -25.03 -6.89 -5.18
N ARG A 85 -24.52 -8.11 -5.05
CA ARG A 85 -25.29 -9.37 -4.95
C ARG A 85 -26.05 -9.78 -6.22
N HIS A 86 -25.76 -9.12 -7.35
CA HIS A 86 -26.30 -9.46 -8.66
C HIS A 86 -25.29 -10.13 -9.60
N GLY A 87 -24.19 -10.67 -9.05
CA GLY A 87 -23.16 -11.40 -9.80
C GLY A 87 -22.17 -10.52 -10.59
N ILE A 88 -22.25 -9.18 -10.48
CA ILE A 88 -21.40 -8.25 -11.25
C ILE A 88 -19.92 -8.46 -10.95
N GLY A 89 -19.54 -8.51 -9.66
CA GLY A 89 -18.14 -8.73 -9.27
C GLY A 89 -17.60 -10.06 -9.79
N THR A 90 -18.38 -11.13 -9.70
CA THR A 90 -18.03 -12.44 -10.26
C THR A 90 -17.84 -12.39 -11.78
N ALA A 91 -18.69 -11.63 -12.49
CA ALA A 91 -18.57 -11.49 -13.94
C ALA A 91 -17.31 -10.72 -14.34
N LEU A 92 -16.97 -9.64 -13.60
CA LEU A 92 -15.75 -8.87 -13.79
C LEU A 92 -14.50 -9.73 -13.56
N LEU A 93 -14.43 -10.44 -12.44
CA LEU A 93 -13.30 -11.32 -12.09
C LEU A 93 -13.09 -12.42 -13.14
N ARG A 94 -14.16 -13.10 -13.55
CA ARG A 94 -14.09 -14.15 -14.59
C ARG A 94 -13.64 -13.62 -15.95
N ALA A 95 -14.16 -12.46 -16.36
CA ALA A 95 -13.76 -11.85 -17.61
C ALA A 95 -12.28 -11.45 -17.60
N ALA A 96 -11.77 -10.88 -16.51
CA ALA A 96 -10.37 -10.54 -16.37
C ALA A 96 -9.45 -11.78 -16.28
N ALA A 97 -9.86 -12.81 -15.54
CA ALA A 97 -9.09 -14.05 -15.43
C ALA A 97 -8.98 -14.79 -16.78
N ASN A 98 -10.06 -14.83 -17.56
CA ASN A 98 -10.05 -15.44 -18.89
C ASN A 98 -9.18 -14.67 -19.88
N ASP A 99 -9.18 -13.33 -19.80
CA ASP A 99 -8.40 -12.47 -20.70
C ASP A 99 -6.89 -12.58 -20.43
N ALA A 100 -6.50 -12.79 -19.18
CA ALA A 100 -5.12 -12.95 -18.74
C ALA A 100 -4.64 -14.42 -18.70
N ASP A 101 -5.39 -15.37 -19.30
CA ASP A 101 -5.11 -16.81 -19.26
C ASP A 101 -4.84 -17.35 -17.83
N GLY A 102 -5.47 -16.74 -16.82
CA GLY A 102 -5.28 -17.06 -15.41
C GLY A 102 -4.03 -16.48 -14.75
N ALA A 103 -3.14 -15.84 -15.50
CA ALA A 103 -1.94 -15.16 -14.97
C ALA A 103 -2.28 -13.76 -14.43
N VAL A 104 -3.19 -13.71 -13.47
CA VAL A 104 -3.68 -12.48 -12.84
C VAL A 104 -3.83 -12.67 -11.34
N ARG A 105 -3.52 -11.61 -10.59
CA ARG A 105 -3.81 -11.47 -9.17
C ARG A 105 -4.84 -10.36 -9.00
N PHE A 106 -5.69 -10.49 -7.98
CA PHE A 106 -6.69 -9.48 -7.65
C PHE A 106 -6.47 -8.99 -6.22
N TRP A 107 -6.24 -7.69 -6.08
CA TRP A 107 -6.18 -7.08 -4.76
C TRP A 107 -7.56 -6.86 -4.17
N ALA A 108 -7.70 -7.20 -2.89
CA ALA A 108 -8.84 -6.90 -2.04
C ALA A 108 -8.35 -6.01 -0.89
N HIS A 109 -8.48 -4.70 -1.05
CA HIS A 109 -8.11 -3.72 -0.02
C HIS A 109 -8.99 -3.87 1.21
N GLY A 110 -8.37 -3.87 2.40
CA GLY A 110 -9.02 -4.12 3.69
C GLY A 110 -9.60 -5.53 3.84
N THR A 111 -9.45 -6.39 2.86
CA THR A 111 -9.94 -7.79 2.81
C THR A 111 -11.34 -7.95 3.42
N LEU A 112 -12.28 -7.15 2.91
CA LEU A 112 -13.66 -7.11 3.39
C LEU A 112 -14.33 -8.49 3.34
N PRO A 113 -15.30 -8.79 4.24
CA PRO A 113 -16.02 -10.07 4.22
C PRO A 113 -16.65 -10.40 2.86
N VAL A 114 -17.12 -9.38 2.12
CA VAL A 114 -17.68 -9.55 0.77
C VAL A 114 -16.63 -10.01 -0.23
N ALA A 115 -15.39 -9.50 -0.14
CA ALA A 115 -14.29 -9.90 -1.02
C ALA A 115 -13.87 -11.35 -0.73
N ARG A 116 -13.73 -11.72 0.54
CA ARG A 116 -13.46 -13.12 0.97
C ARG A 116 -14.53 -14.08 0.44
N ALA A 117 -15.80 -13.75 0.62
CA ALA A 117 -16.90 -14.60 0.18
C ALA A 117 -16.90 -14.81 -1.35
N VAL A 118 -16.52 -13.81 -2.14
CA VAL A 118 -16.39 -13.93 -3.60
C VAL A 118 -15.17 -14.79 -3.96
N ALA A 119 -14.02 -14.57 -3.31
CA ALA A 119 -12.82 -15.35 -3.52
C ALA A 119 -13.06 -16.86 -3.21
N ASP A 120 -13.69 -17.14 -2.07
CA ASP A 120 -14.05 -18.52 -1.66
C ASP A 120 -15.01 -19.16 -2.67
N ALA A 121 -16.05 -18.44 -3.09
CA ALA A 121 -17.02 -18.94 -4.07
C ALA A 121 -16.42 -19.21 -5.46
N LEU A 122 -15.30 -18.55 -5.79
CA LEU A 122 -14.56 -18.75 -7.04
C LEU A 122 -13.35 -19.70 -6.87
N GLY A 123 -13.13 -20.25 -5.68
CA GLY A 123 -12.00 -21.13 -5.39
C GLY A 123 -10.65 -20.43 -5.56
N MET A 124 -10.58 -19.12 -5.29
CA MET A 124 -9.34 -18.35 -5.44
C MET A 124 -8.40 -18.64 -4.27
N ALA A 125 -7.10 -18.69 -4.55
CA ALA A 125 -6.07 -18.87 -3.53
C ALA A 125 -5.52 -17.51 -3.06
N VAL A 126 -5.29 -17.38 -1.77
CA VAL A 126 -4.48 -16.28 -1.22
C VAL A 126 -3.03 -16.47 -1.65
N VAL A 127 -2.43 -15.45 -2.26
CA VAL A 127 -1.04 -15.50 -2.73
C VAL A 127 -0.15 -14.43 -2.08
N ARG A 128 -0.74 -13.40 -1.50
CA ARG A 128 -0.01 -12.33 -0.80
C ARG A 128 -0.94 -11.65 0.19
N GLU A 129 -0.44 -11.29 1.34
CA GLU A 129 -1.14 -10.46 2.34
C GLU A 129 -0.23 -9.32 2.78
N LEU A 130 -0.70 -8.09 2.58
CA LEU A 130 -0.03 -6.88 2.99
C LEU A 130 -0.77 -6.30 4.21
N MET A 131 -0.12 -6.29 5.36
CA MET A 131 -0.68 -5.74 6.58
C MET A 131 -0.39 -4.24 6.65
N GLN A 132 -1.42 -3.43 6.88
CA GLN A 132 -1.24 -2.07 7.39
C GLN A 132 -1.22 -2.15 8.92
N MET A 133 -0.15 -1.67 9.52
CA MET A 133 -0.05 -1.57 10.97
C MET A 133 -0.02 -0.10 11.40
N ARG A 134 -0.62 0.21 12.55
CA ARG A 134 -0.69 1.57 13.09
C ARG A 134 -0.32 1.61 14.57
N ARG A 135 0.16 2.76 15.02
CA ARG A 135 0.31 3.12 16.42
C ARG A 135 0.16 4.63 16.60
N THR A 136 -0.15 5.06 17.81
CA THR A 136 -0.02 6.47 18.17
C THR A 136 1.46 6.82 18.35
N LEU A 137 1.82 8.08 18.13
CA LEU A 137 3.16 8.60 18.38
C LEU A 137 3.37 9.07 19.83
N ARG A 138 2.44 8.71 20.74
CA ARG A 138 2.66 8.81 22.19
C ARG A 138 3.64 7.71 22.62
N ASP A 139 4.47 8.03 23.61
CA ASP A 139 5.36 7.06 24.26
C ASP A 139 6.28 6.33 23.26
N VAL A 140 6.86 7.09 22.33
CA VAL A 140 7.91 6.56 21.43
C VAL A 140 9.10 6.14 22.27
N PRO A 141 9.62 4.90 22.08
CA PRO A 141 10.76 4.41 22.86
C PRO A 141 12.00 5.30 22.75
N GLU A 142 12.83 5.28 23.76
CA GLU A 142 14.15 5.91 23.70
C GLU A 142 15.04 5.27 22.60
N LEU A 143 15.75 6.12 21.88
CA LEU A 143 16.69 5.68 20.84
C LEU A 143 17.98 5.20 21.53
N VAL A 144 18.31 3.94 21.33
CA VAL A 144 19.56 3.34 21.76
C VAL A 144 20.31 2.84 20.52
N VAL A 145 21.37 3.55 20.14
CA VAL A 145 22.19 3.20 19.00
C VAL A 145 23.31 2.26 19.46
N PRO A 146 23.53 1.11 18.79
CA PRO A 146 24.63 0.21 19.11
C PRO A 146 26.00 0.89 18.93
N GLU A 147 27.01 0.44 19.68
CA GLU A 147 28.39 0.90 19.55
C GLU A 147 28.94 0.64 18.14
N GLY A 148 29.73 1.57 17.60
CA GLY A 148 30.31 1.50 16.27
C GLY A 148 29.32 1.84 15.15
N ILE A 149 28.19 2.44 15.46
CA ILE A 149 27.18 2.85 14.47
C ILE A 149 26.74 4.29 14.76
N SER A 150 26.72 5.09 13.71
CA SER A 150 26.14 6.44 13.73
C SER A 150 24.84 6.50 12.95
N ILE A 151 23.89 7.31 13.42
CA ILE A 151 22.67 7.65 12.68
C ILE A 151 22.77 9.10 12.22
N ARG A 152 22.60 9.29 10.92
CA ARG A 152 22.59 10.63 10.31
C ARG A 152 21.45 10.76 9.29
N THR A 153 21.14 11.96 8.89
CA THR A 153 20.19 12.21 7.79
C THR A 153 20.89 12.15 6.44
N TYR A 154 20.09 12.01 5.41
CA TYR A 154 20.50 11.98 4.01
C TYR A 154 21.12 13.32 3.59
N ARG A 155 22.22 13.28 2.82
CA ARG A 155 23.01 14.45 2.40
C ARG A 155 22.92 14.77 0.90
N GLY A 156 21.99 14.15 0.20
CA GLY A 156 21.82 14.35 -1.23
C GLY A 156 22.56 13.29 -2.07
N ALA A 157 22.87 13.63 -3.31
CA ALA A 157 23.36 12.70 -4.32
C ALA A 157 24.62 11.89 -3.91
N SER A 158 25.40 12.38 -2.94
CA SER A 158 26.55 11.62 -2.41
C SER A 158 26.16 10.31 -1.73
N ASP A 159 24.93 10.20 -1.24
CA ASP A 159 24.43 9.01 -0.56
C ASP A 159 23.67 8.05 -1.48
N ASP A 160 23.30 8.48 -2.70
CA ASP A 160 22.39 7.76 -3.59
C ASP A 160 22.88 6.36 -3.94
N ALA A 161 24.15 6.22 -4.30
CA ALA A 161 24.72 4.93 -4.72
C ALA A 161 24.64 3.89 -3.60
N GLU A 162 24.99 4.28 -2.36
CA GLU A 162 24.92 3.38 -1.20
C GLU A 162 23.46 3.13 -0.77
N LEU A 163 22.59 4.13 -0.85
CA LEU A 163 21.18 3.98 -0.56
C LEU A 163 20.53 2.96 -1.52
N LEU A 164 20.80 3.07 -2.83
CA LEU A 164 20.33 2.12 -3.84
C LEU A 164 20.89 0.73 -3.61
N ARG A 165 22.20 0.62 -3.28
CA ARG A 165 22.83 -0.65 -2.97
C ARG A 165 22.13 -1.35 -1.81
N VAL A 166 21.91 -0.64 -0.70
CA VAL A 166 21.27 -1.20 0.49
C VAL A 166 19.81 -1.53 0.23
N ASN A 167 19.06 -0.63 -0.46
CA ASN A 167 17.68 -0.89 -0.83
C ASN A 167 17.56 -2.19 -1.64
N ASN A 168 18.32 -2.30 -2.72
CA ASN A 168 18.24 -3.44 -3.63
C ASN A 168 18.71 -4.74 -2.99
N ALA A 169 19.64 -4.68 -2.05
CA ALA A 169 20.06 -5.84 -1.26
C ALA A 169 18.98 -6.25 -0.24
N ALA A 170 18.40 -5.29 0.48
CA ALA A 170 17.37 -5.54 1.50
C ALA A 170 16.07 -6.09 0.90
N PHE A 171 15.72 -5.63 -0.31
CA PHE A 171 14.46 -5.95 -1.00
C PHE A 171 14.66 -6.77 -2.28
N ALA A 172 15.76 -7.52 -2.41
CA ALA A 172 16.05 -8.33 -3.60
C ALA A 172 14.94 -9.31 -3.99
N TRP A 173 14.13 -9.73 -3.02
CA TRP A 173 12.99 -10.64 -3.18
C TRP A 173 11.65 -9.91 -3.49
N HIS A 174 11.60 -8.58 -3.31
CA HIS A 174 10.37 -7.82 -3.38
C HIS A 174 10.17 -7.25 -4.79
N PRO A 175 9.05 -7.54 -5.47
CA PRO A 175 8.86 -7.18 -6.88
C PRO A 175 8.74 -5.68 -7.16
N GLU A 176 8.32 -4.89 -6.16
CA GLU A 176 8.05 -3.46 -6.30
C GLU A 176 9.10 -2.59 -5.61
N GLN A 177 9.78 -3.12 -4.59
CA GLN A 177 10.75 -2.40 -3.76
C GLN A 177 12.20 -2.74 -4.11
N GLY A 178 12.43 -3.90 -4.72
CA GLY A 178 13.74 -4.30 -5.20
C GLY A 178 14.06 -3.74 -6.59
N GLY A 179 15.35 -3.68 -6.92
CA GLY A 179 15.81 -3.31 -8.25
C GLY A 179 15.65 -1.82 -8.60
N TRP A 180 15.56 -0.94 -7.60
CA TRP A 180 15.51 0.49 -7.85
C TRP A 180 16.74 0.99 -8.60
N GLN A 181 16.51 1.93 -9.49
CA GLN A 181 17.52 2.69 -10.24
C GLN A 181 17.56 4.14 -9.76
N GLU A 182 18.51 4.90 -10.24
CA GLU A 182 18.65 6.32 -9.92
C GLU A 182 17.38 7.12 -10.27
N SER A 183 16.74 6.79 -11.40
CA SER A 183 15.46 7.38 -11.82
C SER A 183 14.33 7.16 -10.81
N ASP A 184 14.29 5.98 -10.15
CA ASP A 184 13.26 5.68 -9.16
C ASP A 184 13.45 6.49 -7.88
N LEU A 185 14.71 6.77 -7.53
CA LEU A 185 15.07 7.62 -6.40
C LEU A 185 14.76 9.09 -6.72
N ASP A 186 15.07 9.54 -7.95
CA ASP A 186 14.77 10.90 -8.42
C ASP A 186 13.27 11.18 -8.41
N GLU A 187 12.46 10.23 -8.90
CA GLU A 187 10.99 10.35 -8.88
C GLU A 187 10.48 10.56 -7.46
N ARG A 188 10.93 9.76 -6.49
CA ARG A 188 10.53 9.88 -5.08
C ARG A 188 11.02 11.14 -4.40
N ARG A 189 12.20 11.63 -4.77
CA ARG A 189 12.72 12.93 -4.30
C ARG A 189 11.95 14.12 -4.89
N GLY A 190 11.33 13.94 -6.05
CA GLY A 190 10.45 14.94 -6.68
C GLY A 190 9.06 15.03 -6.04
N GLU A 191 8.69 14.10 -5.19
CA GLU A 191 7.40 14.10 -4.51
C GLU A 191 7.30 15.23 -3.47
N SER A 192 6.13 15.85 -3.38
CA SER A 192 5.89 17.00 -2.49
C SER A 192 6.05 16.71 -0.99
N TRP A 193 5.96 15.43 -0.61
CA TRP A 193 6.15 14.96 0.77
C TRP A 193 7.61 14.64 1.12
N PHE A 194 8.53 14.66 0.13
CA PHE A 194 9.92 14.35 0.39
C PHE A 194 10.57 15.34 1.35
N ASP A 195 11.18 14.81 2.40
CA ASP A 195 11.92 15.55 3.39
C ASP A 195 13.28 14.86 3.62
N PRO A 196 14.40 15.49 3.24
CA PRO A 196 15.73 14.90 3.45
C PRO A 196 16.07 14.73 4.94
N GLU A 197 15.49 15.53 5.85
CA GLU A 197 15.65 15.36 7.28
C GLU A 197 14.87 14.15 7.84
N GLY A 198 13.88 13.64 7.07
CA GLY A 198 13.11 12.44 7.36
C GLY A 198 13.67 11.16 6.75
N LEU A 199 14.83 11.21 6.09
CA LEU A 199 15.55 10.06 5.56
C LEU A 199 16.81 9.81 6.39
N PHE A 200 16.76 8.78 7.24
CA PHE A 200 17.82 8.42 8.19
C PHE A 200 18.69 7.28 7.64
N LEU A 201 19.99 7.39 7.84
CA LEU A 201 21.02 6.47 7.40
C LEU A 201 21.79 5.95 8.63
N ALA A 202 21.88 4.63 8.77
CA ALA A 202 22.73 3.98 9.75
C ALA A 202 24.09 3.65 9.09
N VAL A 203 25.15 4.21 9.61
CA VAL A 203 26.51 4.13 9.04
C VAL A 203 27.44 3.47 10.03
N ASP A 204 28.32 2.62 9.53
CA ASP A 204 29.39 2.01 10.32
C ASP A 204 30.50 3.04 10.57
N ASP A 205 30.88 3.25 11.84
CA ASP A 205 31.82 4.30 12.24
C ASP A 205 33.26 4.05 11.76
N ASP A 206 33.63 2.79 11.52
CA ASP A 206 34.98 2.43 11.13
C ASP A 206 35.17 2.46 9.60
N THR A 207 34.14 2.10 8.84
CA THR A 207 34.23 1.90 7.40
C THR A 207 33.45 2.93 6.57
N ASP A 208 32.62 3.76 7.21
CA ASP A 208 31.66 4.70 6.58
C ASP A 208 30.64 4.00 5.65
N ALA A 209 30.51 2.68 5.77
CA ALA A 209 29.57 1.90 4.95
C ALA A 209 28.13 2.10 5.43
N LEU A 210 27.18 2.24 4.50
CA LEU A 210 25.75 2.27 4.81
C LEU A 210 25.26 0.87 5.19
N LEU A 211 24.72 0.74 6.40
CA LEU A 211 24.22 -0.51 6.96
C LEU A 211 22.68 -0.65 6.84
N GLY A 212 21.98 0.47 6.71
CA GLY A 212 20.53 0.50 6.62
C GLY A 212 20.00 1.91 6.58
N PHE A 213 18.72 2.05 6.28
CA PHE A 213 18.07 3.34 6.19
C PHE A 213 16.60 3.27 6.62
N HIS A 214 16.05 4.42 6.99
CA HIS A 214 14.62 4.63 7.21
C HIS A 214 14.19 5.91 6.54
N TRP A 215 13.26 5.79 5.60
CA TRP A 215 12.62 6.92 4.94
C TRP A 215 11.23 7.12 5.54
N THR A 216 10.97 8.28 6.11
CA THR A 216 9.67 8.65 6.68
C THR A 216 8.85 9.44 5.67
N LYS A 217 7.52 9.41 5.81
CA LYS A 217 6.60 10.22 5.02
C LYS A 217 5.55 10.86 5.93
N VAL A 218 5.20 12.10 5.66
CA VAL A 218 4.06 12.78 6.29
C VAL A 218 2.96 12.91 5.25
N HIS A 219 1.74 12.49 5.59
CA HIS A 219 0.58 12.56 4.71
C HIS A 219 -0.03 13.96 4.78
N ALA A 220 0.07 14.72 3.67
CA ALA A 220 -0.46 16.09 3.59
C ALA A 220 -2.01 16.12 3.57
N ASP A 221 -2.64 15.08 3.05
CA ASP A 221 -4.09 14.89 2.95
C ASP A 221 -4.74 14.36 4.23
N GLN A 222 -3.93 13.82 5.16
CA GLN A 222 -4.38 13.23 6.43
C GLN A 222 -3.63 13.87 7.59
N SER A 223 -4.19 14.95 8.13
CA SER A 223 -3.58 15.67 9.23
C SER A 223 -3.25 14.76 10.42
N GLY A 224 -2.01 14.86 10.91
CA GLY A 224 -1.53 14.06 12.04
C GLY A 224 -1.15 12.63 11.72
N LEU A 225 -1.04 12.24 10.42
CA LEU A 225 -0.61 10.92 10.00
C LEU A 225 0.81 10.96 9.41
N GLY A 226 1.69 10.17 10.01
CA GLY A 226 3.00 9.83 9.47
C GLY A 226 3.05 8.40 8.94
N GLU A 227 4.11 8.08 8.22
CA GLU A 227 4.35 6.74 7.69
C GLU A 227 5.82 6.35 7.83
N VAL A 228 6.04 5.11 8.28
CA VAL A 228 7.30 4.39 8.06
C VAL A 228 7.29 3.94 6.61
N TYR A 229 7.75 4.82 5.71
CA TYR A 229 7.60 4.61 4.26
C TYR A 229 8.47 3.47 3.76
N VAL A 230 9.77 3.48 4.09
CA VAL A 230 10.69 2.37 3.78
C VAL A 230 11.71 2.21 4.91
N VAL A 231 11.88 0.99 5.40
CA VAL A 231 13.00 0.61 6.27
C VAL A 231 13.75 -0.53 5.63
N GLY A 232 15.00 -0.29 5.25
CA GLY A 232 15.90 -1.30 4.69
C GLY A 232 17.14 -1.51 5.57
N VAL A 233 17.54 -2.76 5.76
CA VAL A 233 18.78 -3.13 6.45
C VAL A 233 19.56 -4.06 5.55
N ASP A 234 20.82 -3.71 5.29
CA ASP A 234 21.74 -4.54 4.52
C ASP A 234 21.75 -5.97 5.09
N PRO A 235 21.54 -7.01 4.27
CA PRO A 235 21.57 -8.40 4.75
C PRO A 235 22.83 -8.75 5.57
N ALA A 236 23.99 -8.17 5.23
CA ALA A 236 25.22 -8.36 5.98
C ALA A 236 25.23 -7.70 7.36
N ALA A 237 24.34 -6.73 7.61
CA ALA A 237 24.21 -6.00 8.87
C ALA A 237 23.00 -6.44 9.70
N GLN A 238 22.23 -7.43 9.23
CA GLN A 238 21.08 -7.96 9.98
C GLN A 238 21.50 -8.63 11.30
N GLY A 239 20.56 -8.76 12.23
CA GLY A 239 20.82 -9.33 13.56
C GLY A 239 21.45 -8.37 14.57
N ARG A 240 21.88 -7.16 14.16
CA ARG A 240 22.46 -6.10 15.02
C ARG A 240 21.42 -5.16 15.63
N GLY A 241 20.12 -5.43 15.45
CA GLY A 241 19.03 -4.59 15.97
C GLY A 241 18.74 -3.30 15.18
N LEU A 242 19.39 -3.12 14.02
CA LEU A 242 19.28 -1.90 13.20
C LEU A 242 17.85 -1.58 12.74
N GLY A 243 17.06 -2.59 12.41
CA GLY A 243 15.66 -2.38 12.02
C GLY A 243 14.86 -1.68 13.12
N ARG A 244 15.07 -2.06 14.40
CA ARG A 244 14.47 -1.38 15.54
C ARG A 244 15.00 0.06 15.71
N VAL A 245 16.30 0.24 15.67
CA VAL A 245 16.95 1.56 15.82
C VAL A 245 16.46 2.54 14.76
N LEU A 246 16.49 2.13 13.50
CA LEU A 246 16.02 2.92 12.36
C LEU A 246 14.53 3.24 12.46
N THR A 247 13.70 2.29 12.89
CA THR A 247 12.28 2.58 13.10
C THR A 247 12.09 3.59 14.21
N VAL A 248 12.79 3.45 15.36
CA VAL A 248 12.65 4.36 16.50
C VAL A 248 13.06 5.80 16.15
N VAL A 249 14.18 6.01 15.44
CA VAL A 249 14.60 7.35 15.05
C VAL A 249 13.55 8.04 14.16
N GLY A 250 12.98 7.31 13.20
CA GLY A 250 11.92 7.87 12.37
C GLY A 250 10.63 8.13 13.13
N LEU A 251 10.26 7.28 14.10
CA LEU A 251 9.11 7.54 14.99
C LEU A 251 9.32 8.81 15.81
N GLN A 252 10.51 9.05 16.34
CA GLN A 252 10.84 10.27 17.09
C GLN A 252 10.77 11.52 16.18
N HIS A 253 11.29 11.42 14.97
CA HIS A 253 11.20 12.49 13.97
C HIS A 253 9.74 12.82 13.63
N LEU A 254 8.92 11.83 13.32
CA LEU A 254 7.50 12.00 13.00
C LEU A 254 6.72 12.57 14.19
N ALA A 255 7.01 12.14 15.41
CA ALA A 255 6.39 12.67 16.61
C ALA A 255 6.69 14.16 16.77
N GLY A 256 7.94 14.58 16.60
CA GLY A 256 8.35 15.99 16.66
C GLY A 256 7.69 16.83 15.56
N LYS A 257 7.71 16.33 14.33
CA LYS A 257 7.18 17.04 13.16
C LYS A 257 5.67 17.24 13.21
N LEU A 258 4.93 16.18 13.54
CA LEU A 258 3.46 16.22 13.60
C LEU A 258 2.94 16.97 14.83
N THR A 259 3.66 16.95 15.96
CA THR A 259 3.30 17.76 17.13
C THR A 259 3.54 19.26 16.88
N ALA A 260 4.58 19.62 16.13
CA ALA A 260 4.85 21.01 15.77
C ALA A 260 3.80 21.58 14.81
N GLN A 261 3.21 20.77 13.94
CA GLN A 261 2.12 21.16 13.03
C GLN A 261 0.77 21.34 13.75
N ASP A 262 0.60 20.74 14.93
CA ASP A 262 -0.62 20.83 15.74
C ASP A 262 -0.66 22.06 16.68
N GLN A 263 0.34 22.96 16.65
CA GLN A 263 0.24 24.24 17.35
C GLN A 263 -0.76 25.14 16.60
N PRO A 264 -1.84 25.61 17.24
CA PRO A 264 -2.89 26.32 16.56
C PRO A 264 -2.39 27.71 16.12
N GLU A 265 -2.24 27.91 14.81
CA GLU A 265 -2.65 29.19 14.25
C GLU A 265 -4.18 29.15 14.27
N ASP A 266 -4.80 30.06 14.97
CA ASP A 266 -6.24 30.15 15.22
C ASP A 266 -7.09 29.93 13.94
N ILE A 267 -7.53 28.71 13.68
CA ILE A 267 -8.59 28.43 12.71
C ILE A 267 -9.74 27.75 13.45
N PRO A 268 -10.86 28.45 13.68
CA PRO A 268 -12.06 27.84 14.27
C PRO A 268 -12.71 26.94 13.23
N GLY A 269 -12.79 25.62 13.46
CA GLY A 269 -13.80 24.79 12.80
C GLY A 269 -13.41 23.46 12.20
N SER A 270 -12.22 22.92 12.33
CA SER A 270 -11.99 21.54 11.87
C SER A 270 -12.14 20.54 13.02
N LEU A 271 -13.30 19.92 13.11
CA LEU A 271 -13.57 18.77 13.97
C LEU A 271 -12.90 17.52 13.35
N ARG A 272 -11.82 17.05 13.95
CA ARG A 272 -11.27 15.72 13.65
C ARG A 272 -12.17 14.66 14.28
N SER A 273 -12.60 13.69 13.50
CA SER A 273 -13.31 12.51 14.01
C SER A 273 -12.29 11.52 14.58
N CYS A 274 -12.21 11.40 15.90
CA CYS A 274 -11.48 10.34 16.56
C CYS A 274 -12.21 9.00 16.41
N PRO A 275 -11.50 7.85 16.34
CA PRO A 275 -12.16 6.54 16.35
C PRO A 275 -12.97 6.34 17.64
N PRO A 276 -14.06 5.54 17.59
CA PRO A 276 -14.97 5.36 18.71
C PRO A 276 -14.28 4.66 19.89
N GLY A 277 -14.04 5.37 20.98
CA GLY A 277 -13.42 4.86 22.20
C GLY A 277 -13.03 5.94 23.22
N ASP A 278 -12.89 7.20 22.81
CA ASP A 278 -12.53 8.28 23.71
C ASP A 278 -13.76 9.07 24.21
N ILE A 279 -13.78 9.33 25.50
CA ILE A 279 -14.89 9.99 26.23
C ILE A 279 -15.05 11.44 25.76
N PRO A 280 -16.27 11.91 25.44
CA PRO A 280 -16.51 13.30 25.06
C PRO A 280 -16.36 14.21 26.29
N GLY A 281 -15.42 15.14 26.25
CA GLY A 281 -15.34 16.14 27.32
C GLY A 281 -14.11 17.06 27.33
N SER A 282 -13.14 16.90 26.48
CA SER A 282 -12.05 17.87 26.30
C SER A 282 -11.74 18.07 24.82
N LEU A 283 -11.56 19.31 24.41
CA LEU A 283 -10.96 19.70 23.11
C LEU A 283 -9.49 19.22 23.06
N ARG A 284 -9.27 17.90 23.10
CA ARG A 284 -7.94 17.31 22.91
C ARG A 284 -7.86 16.89 21.46
N SER A 285 -6.92 17.47 20.72
CA SER A 285 -6.53 16.94 19.41
C SER A 285 -6.19 15.45 19.56
N CYS A 286 -6.69 14.62 18.63
CA CYS A 286 -6.26 13.23 18.59
C CYS A 286 -4.74 13.17 18.48
N PRO A 287 -4.08 12.26 19.21
CA PRO A 287 -2.63 12.15 19.09
C PRO A 287 -2.25 11.82 17.64
N PRO A 288 -1.13 12.36 17.18
CA PRO A 288 -0.62 11.95 15.87
C PRO A 288 -0.39 10.44 15.83
N GLU A 289 -0.67 9.86 14.67
CA GLU A 289 -0.51 8.44 14.41
C GLU A 289 0.58 8.21 13.36
N VAL A 290 1.11 7.01 13.36
CA VAL A 290 2.00 6.52 12.32
C VAL A 290 1.50 5.19 11.81
N MET A 291 1.59 5.00 10.50
CA MET A 291 1.29 3.73 9.83
C MET A 291 2.52 3.17 9.12
N LEU A 292 2.44 1.91 8.78
CA LEU A 292 3.37 1.22 7.88
C LEU A 292 2.64 0.10 7.13
N TYR A 293 3.25 -0.33 6.03
CA TYR A 293 2.86 -1.55 5.33
C TYR A 293 3.96 -2.60 5.49
N VAL A 294 3.56 -3.84 5.70
CA VAL A 294 4.48 -4.98 5.85
C VAL A 294 3.85 -6.26 5.31
N GLU A 295 4.63 -7.05 4.58
CA GLU A 295 4.21 -8.38 4.15
C GLU A 295 3.95 -9.28 5.36
N ALA A 296 2.83 -10.02 5.35
CA ALA A 296 2.43 -10.87 6.47
C ALA A 296 3.42 -12.03 6.74
N ASP A 297 4.14 -12.47 5.71
CA ASP A 297 5.16 -13.51 5.79
C ASP A 297 6.52 -12.98 6.28
N ASN A 298 6.74 -11.65 6.29
CA ASN A 298 7.92 -11.02 6.89
C ASN A 298 7.79 -11.00 8.43
N THR A 299 7.79 -12.19 9.03
CA THR A 299 7.57 -12.37 10.46
C THR A 299 8.59 -11.65 11.34
N ALA A 300 9.80 -11.40 10.85
CA ALA A 300 10.84 -10.68 11.59
C ALA A 300 10.50 -9.19 11.70
N ALA A 301 10.07 -8.57 10.62
CA ALA A 301 9.62 -7.18 10.61
C ALA A 301 8.34 -7.01 11.44
N VAL A 302 7.33 -7.86 11.24
CA VAL A 302 6.07 -7.84 12.00
C VAL A 302 6.33 -7.88 13.50
N LYS A 303 7.12 -8.83 14.00
CA LYS A 303 7.51 -8.92 15.41
C LYS A 303 8.24 -7.68 15.91
N THR A 304 9.05 -7.04 15.07
CA THR A 304 9.75 -5.81 15.44
C THR A 304 8.75 -4.67 15.61
N TYR A 305 7.80 -4.51 14.70
CA TYR A 305 6.77 -3.49 14.77
C TYR A 305 5.79 -3.72 15.94
N GLU A 306 5.37 -4.96 16.19
CA GLU A 306 4.56 -5.29 17.36
C GLU A 306 5.24 -4.91 18.69
N ARG A 307 6.56 -5.20 18.83
CA ARG A 307 7.34 -4.78 20.01
C ARG A 307 7.48 -3.26 20.14
N LEU A 308 7.36 -2.53 19.04
CA LEU A 308 7.32 -1.07 19.01
C LEU A 308 5.90 -0.51 19.21
N GLY A 309 4.92 -1.35 19.50
CA GLY A 309 3.55 -0.96 19.82
C GLY A 309 2.64 -0.76 18.60
N PHE A 310 3.06 -1.19 17.42
CA PHE A 310 2.17 -1.24 16.26
C PHE A 310 1.17 -2.40 16.39
N ALA A 311 -0.05 -2.16 15.95
CA ALA A 311 -1.10 -3.17 15.83
C ALA A 311 -1.61 -3.22 14.39
N VAL A 312 -2.05 -4.40 13.95
CA VAL A 312 -2.67 -4.55 12.63
C VAL A 312 -3.96 -3.74 12.58
N SER A 313 -4.05 -2.82 11.64
CA SER A 313 -5.22 -1.97 11.38
C SER A 313 -6.08 -2.51 10.24
N SER A 314 -5.44 -2.92 9.15
CA SER A 314 -6.10 -3.58 8.02
C SER A 314 -5.16 -4.58 7.35
N VAL A 315 -5.72 -5.44 6.53
CA VAL A 315 -4.97 -6.40 5.71
C VAL A 315 -5.50 -6.31 4.29
N ASP A 316 -4.60 -6.10 3.34
CA ASP A 316 -4.91 -6.20 1.92
C ASP A 316 -4.48 -7.59 1.43
N THR A 317 -5.35 -8.29 0.72
CA THR A 317 -5.09 -9.66 0.25
C THR A 317 -5.09 -9.72 -1.26
N ALA A 318 -4.03 -10.27 -1.84
CA ALA A 318 -4.01 -10.63 -3.25
C ALA A 318 -4.47 -12.08 -3.42
N TYR A 319 -5.45 -12.24 -4.28
CA TYR A 319 -6.02 -13.54 -4.66
C TYR A 319 -5.63 -13.91 -6.08
N ARG A 320 -5.33 -15.19 -6.30
CA ARG A 320 -5.12 -15.76 -7.64
C ARG A 320 -6.28 -16.70 -7.96
N PRO A 321 -6.89 -16.65 -9.16
CA PRO A 321 -7.85 -17.66 -9.60
C PRO A 321 -7.21 -19.05 -9.57
N ALA A 322 -7.98 -20.07 -9.17
CA ALA A 322 -7.56 -21.44 -9.42
C ALA A 322 -7.38 -21.61 -10.93
N LEU A 323 -6.21 -22.06 -11.36
CA LEU A 323 -6.00 -22.44 -12.76
C LEU A 323 -7.14 -23.38 -13.14
N ALA A 324 -7.93 -23.02 -14.14
CA ALA A 324 -8.90 -23.94 -14.71
C ALA A 324 -8.11 -25.18 -15.10
N ALA A 325 -8.37 -26.30 -14.43
CA ALA A 325 -7.81 -27.57 -14.84
C ALA A 325 -8.19 -27.73 -16.32
N ASN A 326 -7.21 -27.68 -17.21
CA ASN A 326 -7.40 -27.99 -18.62
C ASN A 326 -7.97 -29.42 -18.69
N ILE A 327 -9.29 -29.53 -18.69
CA ILE A 327 -9.98 -30.73 -19.07
C ILE A 327 -9.82 -30.81 -20.59
N HIS A 328 -8.64 -31.23 -21.02
CA HIS A 328 -8.49 -31.87 -22.32
C HIS A 328 -9.25 -33.20 -22.19
N ALA A 329 -10.55 -33.16 -22.45
CA ALA A 329 -11.30 -34.33 -22.79
C ALA A 329 -10.67 -34.88 -24.08
N GLY A 330 -9.73 -35.80 -23.91
CA GLY A 330 -9.25 -36.66 -24.98
C GLY A 330 -10.43 -37.51 -25.44
N GLY A 331 -11.17 -37.02 -26.41
CA GLY A 331 -12.09 -37.83 -27.21
C GLY A 331 -11.28 -38.57 -28.24
N THR A 332 -10.74 -39.73 -27.89
CA THR A 332 -10.39 -40.77 -28.87
C THR A 332 -11.67 -41.44 -29.25
N CYS A 333 -12.26 -41.11 -30.39
CA CYS A 333 -13.12 -41.99 -31.12
C CYS A 333 -12.23 -43.02 -31.84
N GLY A 334 -12.33 -44.32 -31.42
CA GLY A 334 -11.94 -45.43 -32.22
C GLY A 334 -12.98 -45.76 -33.29
#